data_e6307fd6a6ac3a8d93e3dcb75183b6aa
#
_entry.id   e6307fd6a6ac3a8d93e3dcb75183b6aa
#
_cell.length_a   1.000
_cell.length_b   1.000
_cell.length_c   1.000
_cell.angle_alpha   90.00
_cell.angle_beta   90.00
_cell.angle_gamma   90.00
#
_symmetry.space_group_name_H-M   'P 1'
#
loop_
_entity.id
_entity.type
_entity.pdbx_description
1 polymer ?
#
loop_
_entity_poly.entity_id
_entity_poly.type
_entity_poly.pdbx_seq_one_letter_code
_entity_poly.pdbx_strand_id
1 'polypeptide(L)'
;RLHDIVLTDGATASATGSSAVATATRCRIYAPVGAHRDLLAYLVRRLLENGANSSFVNRITDDNVAIDDLIHDPIDTVTAFDTIPHPRIPLPVDLYRSFLALDSSNDRDNSMGLNLANDAQLQTLAQQINAAVTGDCRAAPLVPGANVSTSAAPVTNPADRRQAVGRWQAADSATVEKALQNAVAAQPAWDATPAASRAAILEHAAKLLEERMPLYIAMCTKEAGKTIPDGIAEVREAVDFLRYYAGQARKLFAVEVLPGPTGESNTLQLAGRGVFVCISPWNFPLAIFMGQVAAA
;
A
#
# COMPACT_ATOMS: atom_id res chain seq x y z
N ARG A 1 27.92 2.69 -16.14
CA ARG A 1 28.65 1.50 -15.65
C ARG A 1 27.74 0.27 -15.53
N LEU A 2 26.66 0.31 -14.74
CA LEU A 2 25.76 -0.85 -14.57
C LEU A 2 25.06 -1.23 -15.89
N HIS A 3 24.61 -0.24 -16.65
CA HIS A 3 24.04 -0.40 -17.98
C HIS A 3 25.03 -1.04 -18.95
N ASP A 4 26.28 -0.63 -18.92
CA ASP A 4 27.33 -1.14 -19.81
C ASP A 4 27.68 -2.60 -19.46
N ILE A 5 27.67 -2.96 -18.15
CA ILE A 5 27.86 -4.33 -17.68
C ILE A 5 26.74 -5.24 -18.18
N VAL A 6 25.48 -4.83 -18.05
CA VAL A 6 24.32 -5.63 -18.50
C VAL A 6 24.34 -5.87 -20.02
N LEU A 7 24.81 -4.89 -20.80
CA LEU A 7 24.93 -5.03 -22.25
C LEU A 7 26.12 -5.92 -22.65
N THR A 8 27.23 -5.89 -21.89
CA THR A 8 28.43 -6.71 -22.19
C THR A 8 28.25 -8.17 -21.80
N ASP A 9 27.57 -8.48 -20.68
CA ASP A 9 27.29 -9.86 -20.27
C ASP A 9 26.32 -10.57 -21.22
N GLY A 10 25.37 -9.83 -21.83
CA GLY A 10 24.49 -10.35 -22.86
C GLY A 10 25.20 -10.72 -24.18
N ALA A 11 26.35 -10.11 -24.45
CA ALA A 11 27.15 -10.36 -25.67
C ALA A 11 28.11 -11.54 -25.51
N THR A 12 28.59 -11.83 -24.30
CA THR A 12 29.54 -12.93 -24.04
C THR A 12 28.89 -14.32 -23.95
N ALA A 13 27.58 -14.40 -23.71
CA ALA A 13 26.84 -15.66 -23.67
C ALA A 13 26.63 -16.31 -25.05
N SER A 14 26.99 -15.63 -26.14
CA SER A 14 26.78 -16.09 -27.54
C SER A 14 27.90 -16.98 -28.10
N ALA A 15 28.98 -17.26 -27.34
CA ALA A 15 30.18 -17.91 -27.86
C ALA A 15 30.30 -19.43 -27.59
N THR A 16 29.36 -20.05 -26.85
CA THR A 16 29.38 -21.52 -26.63
C THR A 16 28.06 -22.14 -27.10
N GLY A 17 28.15 -22.80 -28.24
CA GLY A 17 27.11 -23.46 -29.02
C GLY A 17 26.08 -24.29 -28.27
N SER A 18 25.06 -23.68 -27.75
CA SER A 18 23.78 -24.28 -27.38
C SER A 18 22.66 -23.45 -27.95
N SER A 19 21.74 -24.07 -28.68
CA SER A 19 20.59 -23.47 -29.39
C SER A 19 19.50 -23.03 -28.39
N ALA A 20 19.84 -22.20 -27.41
CA ALA A 20 18.90 -21.40 -26.65
C ALA A 20 18.99 -19.97 -27.16
N VAL A 21 17.93 -19.45 -27.77
CA VAL A 21 17.79 -18.03 -28.11
C VAL A 21 17.95 -17.24 -26.83
N ALA A 22 19.17 -16.76 -26.54
CA ALA A 22 19.43 -15.84 -25.45
C ALA A 22 18.65 -14.54 -25.75
N THR A 23 17.49 -14.40 -25.11
CA THR A 23 16.76 -13.14 -25.11
C THR A 23 17.64 -12.12 -24.37
N ALA A 24 18.26 -11.22 -25.13
CA ALA A 24 19.05 -10.12 -24.56
C ALA A 24 18.24 -9.38 -23.49
N THR A 25 18.78 -9.30 -22.27
CA THR A 25 18.15 -8.59 -21.17
C THR A 25 17.96 -7.12 -21.58
N ARG A 26 16.73 -6.67 -21.63
CA ARG A 26 16.42 -5.27 -21.97
C ARG A 26 16.64 -4.39 -20.74
N CYS A 27 17.57 -3.46 -20.83
CA CYS A 27 17.79 -2.45 -19.82
C CYS A 27 17.22 -1.10 -20.29
N ARG A 28 16.45 -0.43 -19.42
CA ARG A 28 15.95 0.92 -19.67
C ARG A 28 16.46 1.84 -18.58
N ILE A 29 16.97 3.00 -19.00
CA ILE A 29 17.37 4.07 -18.09
C ILE A 29 16.19 5.01 -17.93
N TYR A 30 15.74 5.19 -16.68
CA TYR A 30 14.72 6.17 -16.32
C TYR A 30 15.38 7.39 -15.68
N ALA A 31 15.00 8.56 -16.13
CA ALA A 31 15.38 9.83 -15.50
C ALA A 31 14.17 10.78 -15.54
N PRO A 32 13.84 11.44 -14.44
CA PRO A 32 12.81 12.47 -14.44
C PRO A 32 13.32 13.68 -15.25
N VAL A 33 12.45 14.26 -16.06
CA VAL A 33 12.74 15.46 -16.87
C VAL A 33 11.79 16.58 -16.43
N GLY A 34 12.33 17.76 -16.12
CA GLY A 34 11.56 18.92 -15.72
C GLY A 34 12.43 20.03 -15.15
N ALA A 35 11.81 21.18 -14.85
CA ALA A 35 12.50 22.27 -14.19
C ALA A 35 12.81 21.93 -12.73
N HIS A 36 13.85 22.53 -12.16
CA HIS A 36 14.27 22.30 -10.78
C HIS A 36 13.11 22.44 -9.77
N ARG A 37 12.21 23.40 -9.96
CA ARG A 37 11.04 23.62 -9.09
C ARG A 37 10.07 22.44 -9.10
N ASP A 38 9.89 21.82 -10.26
CA ASP A 38 8.93 20.71 -10.44
C ASP A 38 9.50 19.38 -9.93
N LEU A 39 10.84 19.22 -10.04
CA LEU A 39 11.52 17.99 -9.66
C LEU A 39 11.97 17.95 -8.19
N LEU A 40 12.06 19.11 -7.52
CA LEU A 40 12.63 19.18 -6.18
C LEU A 40 11.94 18.25 -5.17
N ALA A 41 10.62 18.27 -5.12
CA ALA A 41 9.84 17.42 -4.20
C ALA A 41 10.03 15.92 -4.49
N TYR A 42 10.10 15.56 -5.78
CA TYR A 42 10.37 14.18 -6.19
C TYR A 42 11.78 13.73 -5.77
N LEU A 43 12.80 14.54 -6.03
CA LEU A 43 14.19 14.21 -5.73
C LEU A 43 14.44 14.13 -4.22
N VAL A 44 13.87 15.06 -3.44
CA VAL A 44 13.99 15.04 -1.97
C VAL A 44 13.37 13.76 -1.40
N ARG A 45 12.20 13.34 -1.87
CA ARG A 45 11.58 12.09 -1.44
C ARG A 45 12.43 10.87 -1.78
N ARG A 46 13.02 10.80 -2.99
CA ARG A 46 13.93 9.71 -3.36
C ARG A 46 15.20 9.71 -2.49
N LEU A 47 15.76 10.87 -2.18
CA LEU A 47 16.91 10.99 -1.26
C LEU A 47 16.57 10.52 0.15
N LEU A 48 15.38 10.87 0.67
CA LEU A 48 14.93 10.43 2.00
C LEU A 48 14.70 8.92 2.06
N GLU A 49 14.12 8.33 1.03
CA GLU A 49 13.91 6.88 0.94
C GLU A 49 15.23 6.10 0.92
N ASN A 50 16.27 6.65 0.30
CA ASN A 50 17.60 6.02 0.20
C ASN A 50 18.56 6.48 1.33
N GLY A 51 18.13 7.43 2.15
CA GLY A 51 18.99 8.16 3.08
C GLY A 51 18.97 7.65 4.53
N ALA A 52 18.51 6.40 4.79
CA ALA A 52 18.59 5.87 6.15
C ALA A 52 20.04 5.88 6.66
N ASN A 53 20.27 6.43 7.85
CA ASN A 53 21.60 6.55 8.46
C ASN A 53 22.33 5.19 8.62
N SER A 54 21.58 4.09 8.63
CA SER A 54 22.09 2.71 8.67
C SER A 54 22.41 2.13 7.30
N SER A 55 22.12 2.85 6.19
CA SER A 55 22.41 2.33 4.84
C SER A 55 23.92 2.29 4.59
N PHE A 56 24.37 1.26 3.86
CA PHE A 56 25.77 1.13 3.46
C PHE A 56 26.28 2.39 2.70
N VAL A 57 25.43 2.99 1.88
CA VAL A 57 25.78 4.19 1.09
C VAL A 57 26.09 5.40 2.00
N ASN A 58 25.35 5.57 3.08
CA ASN A 58 25.63 6.64 4.04
C ASN A 58 26.86 6.32 4.89
N ARG A 59 27.00 5.07 5.33
CA ARG A 59 28.13 4.66 6.17
C ARG A 59 29.46 4.71 5.43
N ILE A 60 29.50 4.41 4.13
CA ILE A 60 30.74 4.46 3.31
C ILE A 60 31.23 5.88 3.05
N THR A 61 30.36 6.87 3.21
CA THR A 61 30.69 8.30 3.04
C THR A 61 30.97 9.01 4.37
N ASP A 62 30.85 8.31 5.48
CA ASP A 62 31.11 8.83 6.82
C ASP A 62 32.55 8.48 7.25
N ASP A 63 33.42 9.48 7.30
CA ASP A 63 34.83 9.33 7.68
C ASP A 63 35.03 8.81 9.12
N ASN A 64 34.00 8.86 9.97
CA ASN A 64 34.05 8.34 11.33
C ASN A 64 33.75 6.83 11.43
N VAL A 65 33.30 6.20 10.36
CA VAL A 65 33.00 4.77 10.34
C VAL A 65 34.25 4.00 9.92
N ALA A 66 34.74 3.12 10.79
CA ALA A 66 35.87 2.28 10.49
C ALA A 66 35.57 1.32 9.33
N ILE A 67 36.56 1.07 8.49
CA ILE A 67 36.40 0.15 7.35
C ILE A 67 36.00 -1.24 7.83
N ASP A 68 36.57 -1.71 8.94
CA ASP A 68 36.26 -3.02 9.53
C ASP A 68 34.78 -3.15 9.92
N ASP A 69 34.14 -2.06 10.36
CA ASP A 69 32.70 -2.02 10.64
C ASP A 69 31.84 -2.05 9.38
N LEU A 70 32.38 -1.59 8.25
CA LEU A 70 31.70 -1.62 6.94
C LEU A 70 31.72 -2.99 6.28
N ILE A 71 32.82 -3.70 6.45
CA ILE A 71 33.05 -5.03 5.83
C ILE A 71 32.74 -6.20 6.78
N HIS A 72 32.31 -5.92 8.02
CA HIS A 72 32.01 -6.94 9.00
C HIS A 72 30.92 -7.88 8.48
N ASP A 73 31.15 -9.19 8.60
CA ASP A 73 30.19 -10.21 8.15
C ASP A 73 28.93 -10.16 9.05
N PRO A 74 27.75 -9.91 8.50
CA PRO A 74 26.51 -9.93 9.28
C PRO A 74 26.21 -11.32 9.89
N ILE A 75 26.73 -12.41 9.34
CA ILE A 75 26.59 -13.76 9.90
C ILE A 75 27.33 -13.82 11.23
N ASP A 76 28.55 -13.31 11.31
CA ASP A 76 29.34 -13.28 12.57
C ASP A 76 28.61 -12.48 13.64
N THR A 77 27.98 -11.37 13.26
CA THR A 77 27.16 -10.56 14.17
C THR A 77 25.99 -11.37 14.74
N VAL A 78 25.27 -12.09 13.88
CA VAL A 78 24.09 -12.87 14.29
C VAL A 78 24.49 -14.09 15.11
N THR A 79 25.57 -14.77 14.74
CA THR A 79 26.07 -15.95 15.49
C THR A 79 26.62 -15.61 16.88
N ALA A 80 27.00 -14.35 17.08
CA ALA A 80 27.41 -13.84 18.39
C ALA A 80 26.25 -13.58 19.36
N PHE A 81 25.00 -13.63 18.92
CA PHE A 81 23.85 -13.46 19.80
C PHE A 81 23.61 -14.69 20.67
N ASP A 82 23.33 -14.49 21.95
CA ASP A 82 23.00 -15.57 22.90
C ASP A 82 21.74 -16.34 22.49
N THR A 83 20.84 -15.69 21.77
CA THR A 83 19.57 -16.27 21.33
C THR A 83 19.26 -15.86 19.89
N ILE A 84 18.98 -16.85 19.03
CA ILE A 84 18.55 -16.68 17.63
C ILE A 84 17.17 -17.33 17.48
N PRO A 85 16.14 -16.59 16.96
CA PRO A 85 16.12 -15.18 16.59
C PRO A 85 16.24 -14.23 17.77
N HIS A 86 16.68 -12.98 17.52
CA HIS A 86 16.87 -11.99 18.57
C HIS A 86 15.55 -11.71 19.32
N PRO A 87 15.50 -11.82 20.67
CA PRO A 87 14.25 -11.82 21.45
C PRO A 87 13.45 -10.51 21.37
N ARG A 88 14.09 -9.39 20.98
CA ARG A 88 13.41 -8.10 20.76
C ARG A 88 12.81 -7.94 19.35
N ILE A 89 12.98 -8.92 18.47
CA ILE A 89 12.33 -8.93 17.15
C ILE A 89 11.06 -9.77 17.27
N PRO A 90 9.86 -9.15 17.31
CA PRO A 90 8.61 -9.88 17.44
C PRO A 90 8.30 -10.67 16.17
N LEU A 91 7.51 -11.73 16.30
CA LEU A 91 6.92 -12.39 15.15
C LEU A 91 5.97 -11.42 14.43
N PRO A 92 5.77 -11.57 13.11
CA PRO A 92 4.86 -10.70 12.35
C PRO A 92 3.45 -10.61 12.94
N VAL A 93 2.92 -11.70 13.49
CA VAL A 93 1.60 -11.76 14.14
C VAL A 93 1.55 -10.92 15.42
N ASP A 94 2.67 -10.81 16.12
CA ASP A 94 2.76 -10.11 17.42
C ASP A 94 3.34 -8.70 17.28
N LEU A 95 3.63 -8.25 16.06
CA LEU A 95 4.34 -7.00 15.78
C LEU A 95 3.71 -5.81 16.51
N TYR A 96 2.38 -5.68 16.43
CA TYR A 96 1.67 -4.56 17.05
C TYR A 96 1.30 -4.80 18.52
N ARG A 97 1.29 -6.05 18.98
CA ARG A 97 1.02 -6.41 20.38
C ARG A 97 2.24 -6.21 21.27
N SER A 98 3.43 -6.54 20.76
CA SER A 98 4.66 -6.51 21.58
C SER A 98 5.32 -5.14 21.65
N PHE A 99 5.27 -4.35 20.55
CA PHE A 99 5.86 -3.00 20.51
C PHE A 99 5.01 -1.95 21.22
N LEU A 100 3.71 -2.19 21.34
CA LEU A 100 2.72 -1.22 21.81
C LEU A 100 2.16 -1.54 23.19
N ALA A 101 2.79 -2.45 23.93
CA ALA A 101 2.46 -2.71 25.35
C ALA A 101 2.51 -1.45 26.25
N LEU A 102 3.06 -0.34 25.73
CA LEU A 102 3.05 0.98 26.36
C LEU A 102 1.77 1.78 26.06
N ASP A 103 0.98 1.40 25.05
CA ASP A 103 -0.28 2.07 24.70
C ASP A 103 -1.29 1.04 24.14
N SER A 104 -2.11 0.49 25.02
CA SER A 104 -3.16 -0.50 24.67
C SER A 104 -4.21 0.02 23.69
N SER A 105 -4.17 1.29 23.31
CA SER A 105 -5.08 1.90 22.33
C SER A 105 -4.77 1.56 20.87
N ASN A 106 -3.62 0.95 20.61
CA ASN A 106 -3.18 0.56 19.26
C ASN A 106 -3.14 -0.97 19.06
N ASP A 107 -3.77 -1.73 19.94
CA ASP A 107 -3.85 -3.19 19.82
C ASP A 107 -4.71 -3.56 18.59
N ARG A 108 -4.03 -3.89 17.50
CA ARG A 108 -4.65 -4.31 16.23
C ARG A 108 -3.94 -5.53 15.67
N ASP A 109 -4.68 -6.39 15.01
CA ASP A 109 -4.12 -7.50 14.28
C ASP A 109 -3.39 -7.01 13.02
N ASN A 110 -2.23 -7.61 12.75
CA ASN A 110 -1.54 -7.42 11.47
C ASN A 110 -2.35 -8.06 10.34
N SER A 111 -2.25 -7.53 9.13
CA SER A 111 -2.89 -8.11 7.96
C SER A 111 -2.38 -9.53 7.67
N MET A 112 -3.28 -10.41 7.20
CA MET A 112 -2.95 -11.78 6.86
C MET A 112 -1.95 -11.83 5.70
N GLY A 113 -0.83 -12.53 5.89
CA GLY A 113 0.17 -12.80 4.87
C GLY A 113 -0.02 -14.15 4.20
N LEU A 114 0.66 -14.35 3.07
CA LEU A 114 0.73 -15.62 2.36
C LEU A 114 2.18 -16.07 2.23
N ASN A 115 2.45 -17.34 2.54
CA ASN A 115 3.77 -17.93 2.37
C ASN A 115 3.92 -18.51 0.95
N LEU A 116 4.51 -17.72 0.05
CA LEU A 116 4.73 -18.15 -1.35
C LEU A 116 5.82 -19.21 -1.51
N ALA A 117 6.60 -19.51 -0.46
CA ALA A 117 7.53 -20.65 -0.45
C ALA A 117 6.83 -21.98 -0.14
N ASN A 118 5.56 -21.96 0.25
CA ASN A 118 4.74 -23.15 0.44
C ASN A 118 4.03 -23.48 -0.87
N ASP A 119 4.43 -24.55 -1.56
CA ASP A 119 3.90 -24.95 -2.87
C ASP A 119 2.38 -25.17 -2.87
N ALA A 120 1.81 -25.72 -1.79
CA ALA A 120 0.37 -25.94 -1.70
C ALA A 120 -0.41 -24.63 -1.61
N GLN A 121 0.08 -23.66 -0.82
CA GLN A 121 -0.52 -22.33 -0.77
C GLN A 121 -0.39 -21.59 -2.09
N LEU A 122 0.79 -21.68 -2.74
CA LEU A 122 1.04 -21.05 -4.03
C LEU A 122 0.12 -21.61 -5.13
N GLN A 123 -0.05 -22.94 -5.19
CA GLN A 123 -0.95 -23.59 -6.15
C GLN A 123 -2.41 -23.19 -5.91
N THR A 124 -2.86 -23.17 -4.67
CA THR A 124 -4.21 -22.74 -4.30
C THR A 124 -4.46 -21.27 -4.70
N LEU A 125 -3.52 -20.39 -4.38
CA LEU A 125 -3.59 -18.98 -4.76
C LEU A 125 -3.64 -18.79 -6.28
N ALA A 126 -2.79 -19.51 -7.03
CA ALA A 126 -2.78 -19.45 -8.49
C ALA A 126 -4.12 -19.87 -9.12
N GLN A 127 -4.74 -20.94 -8.60
CA GLN A 127 -6.08 -21.36 -9.02
C GLN A 127 -7.14 -20.29 -8.74
N GLN A 128 -7.12 -19.71 -7.54
CA GLN A 128 -8.06 -18.67 -7.13
C GLN A 128 -7.91 -17.39 -7.96
N ILE A 129 -6.67 -16.94 -8.23
CA ILE A 129 -6.38 -15.78 -9.07
C ILE A 129 -6.86 -15.99 -10.50
N ASN A 130 -6.64 -17.18 -11.07
CA ASN A 130 -7.07 -17.49 -12.43
C ASN A 130 -8.59 -17.54 -12.56
N ALA A 131 -9.30 -17.98 -11.53
CA ALA A 131 -10.77 -18.03 -11.50
C ALA A 131 -11.42 -16.67 -11.19
N ALA A 132 -10.71 -15.75 -10.53
CA ALA A 132 -11.31 -14.56 -9.94
C ALA A 132 -11.72 -13.47 -10.95
N VAL A 133 -11.02 -13.34 -12.09
CA VAL A 133 -11.28 -12.30 -13.09
C VAL A 133 -11.70 -12.94 -14.42
N THR A 134 -12.99 -12.87 -14.71
CA THR A 134 -13.62 -13.49 -15.89
C THR A 134 -13.77 -12.55 -17.09
N GLY A 135 -13.30 -11.29 -16.99
CA GLY A 135 -13.42 -10.28 -18.05
C GLY A 135 -14.70 -9.43 -17.97
N ASP A 136 -15.55 -9.66 -16.98
CA ASP A 136 -16.84 -8.94 -16.82
C ASP A 136 -16.86 -7.95 -15.63
N CYS A 137 -15.68 -7.52 -15.20
CA CYS A 137 -15.56 -6.52 -14.15
C CYS A 137 -16.07 -5.17 -14.65
N ARG A 138 -16.85 -4.47 -13.82
CA ARG A 138 -17.41 -3.14 -14.16
C ARG A 138 -17.13 -2.14 -13.05
N ALA A 139 -16.60 -0.99 -13.45
CA ALA A 139 -16.41 0.15 -12.59
C ALA A 139 -17.19 1.35 -13.14
N ALA A 140 -18.04 1.95 -12.30
CA ALA A 140 -18.80 3.14 -12.66
C ALA A 140 -18.95 4.03 -11.42
N PRO A 141 -19.27 5.34 -11.59
CA PRO A 141 -19.54 6.22 -10.46
C PRO A 141 -20.68 5.70 -9.60
N LEU A 142 -20.43 5.56 -8.29
CA LEU A 142 -21.41 5.13 -7.29
C LEU A 142 -22.02 6.36 -6.61
N VAL A 143 -22.77 7.16 -7.37
CA VAL A 143 -23.35 8.42 -6.88
C VAL A 143 -24.87 8.34 -6.89
N PRO A 144 -25.53 8.23 -5.71
CA PRO A 144 -26.98 8.20 -5.62
C PRO A 144 -27.64 9.38 -6.31
N GLY A 145 -28.63 9.11 -7.16
CA GLY A 145 -29.36 10.12 -7.89
C GLY A 145 -28.62 10.81 -9.04
N ALA A 146 -27.43 10.30 -9.44
CA ALA A 146 -26.76 10.74 -10.66
C ALA A 146 -27.13 9.82 -11.84
N ASN A 147 -27.31 10.44 -13.02
CA ASN A 147 -27.41 9.73 -14.30
C ASN A 147 -26.07 9.85 -15.02
N VAL A 148 -25.28 8.78 -15.00
CA VAL A 148 -23.98 8.76 -15.67
C VAL A 148 -24.19 8.67 -17.19
N SER A 149 -23.85 9.74 -17.90
CA SER A 149 -24.09 9.87 -19.34
C SER A 149 -22.94 9.38 -20.23
N THR A 150 -21.76 9.13 -19.64
CA THR A 150 -20.57 8.72 -20.38
C THR A 150 -20.65 7.27 -20.85
N SER A 151 -20.04 6.97 -21.99
CA SER A 151 -19.95 5.59 -22.49
C SER A 151 -18.90 4.77 -21.72
N ALA A 152 -19.16 3.48 -21.54
CA ALA A 152 -18.20 2.58 -20.89
C ALA A 152 -17.02 2.26 -21.84
N ALA A 153 -15.78 2.48 -21.36
CA ALA A 153 -14.54 2.15 -22.05
C ALA A 153 -13.99 0.79 -21.58
N PRO A 154 -13.29 0.05 -22.43
CA PRO A 154 -12.68 -1.22 -22.05
C PRO A 154 -11.44 -1.00 -21.18
N VAL A 155 -11.21 -1.93 -20.24
CA VAL A 155 -9.96 -2.11 -19.52
C VAL A 155 -9.29 -3.36 -20.07
N THR A 156 -8.03 -3.26 -20.48
CA THR A 156 -7.29 -4.38 -21.06
C THR A 156 -6.05 -4.70 -20.23
N ASN A 157 -5.63 -5.96 -20.26
CA ASN A 157 -4.41 -6.40 -19.60
C ASN A 157 -3.18 -5.75 -20.26
N PRO A 158 -2.31 -5.04 -19.51
CA PRO A 158 -1.11 -4.41 -20.09
C PRO A 158 -0.10 -5.42 -20.66
N ALA A 159 -0.11 -6.66 -20.20
CA ALA A 159 0.75 -7.73 -20.73
C ALA A 159 0.20 -8.33 -22.05
N ASP A 160 -1.12 -8.38 -22.22
CA ASP A 160 -1.78 -8.81 -23.47
C ASP A 160 -3.05 -7.99 -23.70
N ARG A 161 -2.95 -6.94 -24.49
CA ARG A 161 -4.06 -6.00 -24.77
C ARG A 161 -5.26 -6.61 -25.47
N ARG A 162 -5.18 -7.85 -25.94
CA ARG A 162 -6.31 -8.62 -26.50
C ARG A 162 -7.21 -9.16 -25.40
N GLN A 163 -6.68 -9.29 -24.18
CA GLN A 163 -7.42 -9.74 -23.01
C GLN A 163 -8.18 -8.58 -22.39
N ALA A 164 -9.51 -8.63 -22.42
CA ALA A 164 -10.36 -7.72 -21.69
C ALA A 164 -10.37 -8.12 -20.20
N VAL A 165 -10.13 -7.15 -19.32
CA VAL A 165 -10.23 -7.30 -17.86
C VAL A 165 -11.61 -6.86 -17.38
N GLY A 166 -12.16 -5.84 -18.02
CA GLY A 166 -13.47 -5.29 -17.67
C GLY A 166 -13.80 -4.02 -18.46
N ARG A 167 -14.69 -3.24 -17.90
CA ARG A 167 -15.10 -1.94 -18.45
C ARG A 167 -15.21 -0.92 -17.33
N TRP A 168 -14.87 0.32 -17.63
CA TRP A 168 -15.04 1.45 -16.71
C TRP A 168 -15.84 2.58 -17.35
N GLN A 169 -16.49 3.38 -16.53
CA GLN A 169 -17.27 4.52 -16.94
C GLN A 169 -16.83 5.75 -16.16
N ALA A 170 -16.48 6.83 -16.87
CA ALA A 170 -16.04 8.06 -16.24
C ALA A 170 -17.24 8.84 -15.65
N ALA A 171 -17.03 9.57 -14.59
CA ALA A 171 -17.95 10.60 -14.14
C ALA A 171 -17.85 11.81 -15.07
N ASP A 172 -19.01 12.40 -15.43
CA ASP A 172 -19.08 13.73 -16.03
C ASP A 172 -19.13 14.82 -14.93
N SER A 173 -19.04 16.08 -15.32
CA SER A 173 -19.05 17.21 -14.37
C SER A 173 -20.32 17.26 -13.51
N ALA A 174 -21.47 16.88 -14.07
CA ALA A 174 -22.73 16.86 -13.34
C ALA A 174 -22.74 15.75 -12.28
N THR A 175 -22.17 14.59 -12.59
CA THR A 175 -21.98 13.47 -11.65
C THR A 175 -21.03 13.86 -10.52
N VAL A 176 -19.93 14.55 -10.81
CA VAL A 176 -18.98 15.04 -9.79
C VAL A 176 -19.63 16.06 -8.88
N GLU A 177 -20.36 17.03 -9.43
CA GLU A 177 -21.08 18.04 -8.65
C GLU A 177 -22.12 17.36 -7.72
N LYS A 178 -22.86 16.38 -8.24
CA LYS A 178 -23.83 15.61 -7.45
C LYS A 178 -23.16 14.82 -6.33
N ALA A 179 -21.99 14.25 -6.57
CA ALA A 179 -21.19 13.55 -5.54
C ALA A 179 -20.79 14.48 -4.40
N LEU A 180 -20.30 15.69 -4.73
CA LEU A 180 -19.95 16.70 -3.73
C LEU A 180 -21.17 17.14 -2.91
N GLN A 181 -22.29 17.43 -3.57
CA GLN A 181 -23.54 17.79 -2.89
C GLN A 181 -24.02 16.71 -1.93
N ASN A 182 -23.98 15.44 -2.37
CA ASN A 182 -24.36 14.29 -1.53
C ASN A 182 -23.42 14.16 -0.33
N ALA A 183 -22.10 14.31 -0.53
CA ALA A 183 -21.11 14.22 0.54
C ALA A 183 -21.28 15.33 1.57
N VAL A 184 -21.50 16.58 1.12
CA VAL A 184 -21.78 17.72 2.01
C VAL A 184 -23.07 17.48 2.82
N ALA A 185 -24.11 16.99 2.18
CA ALA A 185 -25.39 16.72 2.86
C ALA A 185 -25.27 15.58 3.88
N ALA A 186 -24.44 14.57 3.63
CA ALA A 186 -24.26 13.42 4.53
C ALA A 186 -23.29 13.70 5.70
N GLN A 187 -22.37 14.66 5.55
CA GLN A 187 -21.30 14.92 6.50
C GLN A 187 -21.77 15.15 7.95
N PRO A 188 -22.81 15.96 8.25
CA PRO A 188 -23.20 16.18 9.64
C PRO A 188 -23.68 14.92 10.36
N ALA A 189 -24.40 14.05 9.65
CA ALA A 189 -24.87 12.78 10.21
C ALA A 189 -23.72 11.80 10.40
N TRP A 190 -22.76 11.79 9.47
CA TRP A 190 -21.56 10.96 9.58
C TRP A 190 -20.67 11.41 10.75
N ASP A 191 -20.45 12.70 10.91
CA ASP A 191 -19.66 13.27 12.02
C ASP A 191 -20.29 12.96 13.39
N ALA A 192 -21.63 13.01 13.46
CA ALA A 192 -22.37 12.64 14.67
C ALA A 192 -22.41 11.12 14.95
N THR A 193 -22.01 10.28 14.00
CA THR A 193 -21.94 8.83 14.20
C THR A 193 -20.83 8.49 15.18
N PRO A 194 -21.10 7.68 16.23
CA PRO A 194 -20.11 7.33 17.23
C PRO A 194 -18.83 6.75 16.59
N ALA A 195 -17.67 7.18 17.07
CA ALA A 195 -16.37 6.74 16.53
C ALA A 195 -16.20 5.21 16.54
N ALA A 196 -16.73 4.53 17.57
CA ALA A 196 -16.73 3.07 17.64
C ALA A 196 -17.51 2.43 16.48
N SER A 197 -18.64 3.02 16.08
CA SER A 197 -19.44 2.53 14.95
C SER A 197 -18.75 2.75 13.62
N ARG A 198 -18.12 3.92 13.41
CA ARG A 198 -17.32 4.22 12.23
C ARG A 198 -16.12 3.27 12.13
N ALA A 199 -15.42 3.04 13.24
CA ALA A 199 -14.32 2.10 13.33
C ALA A 199 -14.72 0.67 12.97
N ALA A 200 -15.90 0.20 13.46
CA ALA A 200 -16.40 -1.13 13.15
C ALA A 200 -16.67 -1.33 11.64
N ILE A 201 -17.07 -0.27 10.92
CA ILE A 201 -17.23 -0.30 9.46
C ILE A 201 -15.89 -0.55 8.78
N LEU A 202 -14.82 0.14 9.22
CA LEU A 202 -13.48 -0.04 8.67
C LEU A 202 -12.93 -1.44 8.94
N GLU A 203 -13.12 -1.96 10.14
CA GLU A 203 -12.72 -3.33 10.51
C GLU A 203 -13.45 -4.38 9.69
N HIS A 204 -14.74 -4.18 9.46
CA HIS A 204 -15.51 -5.06 8.58
C HIS A 204 -15.03 -5.01 7.13
N ALA A 205 -14.70 -3.82 6.62
CA ALA A 205 -14.11 -3.67 5.29
C ALA A 205 -12.74 -4.38 5.20
N ALA A 206 -11.90 -4.29 6.23
CA ALA A 206 -10.62 -5.00 6.31
C ALA A 206 -10.81 -6.52 6.21
N LYS A 207 -11.79 -7.08 6.94
CA LYS A 207 -12.14 -8.50 6.87
C LYS A 207 -12.58 -8.90 5.45
N LEU A 208 -13.45 -8.12 4.81
CA LEU A 208 -13.90 -8.38 3.44
C LEU A 208 -12.76 -8.34 2.42
N LEU A 209 -11.77 -7.46 2.60
CA LEU A 209 -10.57 -7.43 1.75
C LEU A 209 -9.74 -8.70 1.90
N GLU A 210 -9.52 -9.19 3.13
CA GLU A 210 -8.80 -10.44 3.36
C GLU A 210 -9.54 -11.66 2.80
N GLU A 211 -10.85 -11.76 3.01
CA GLU A 211 -11.67 -12.85 2.48
C GLU A 211 -11.65 -12.91 0.95
N ARG A 212 -11.48 -11.76 0.28
CA ARG A 212 -11.47 -11.63 -1.17
C ARG A 212 -10.07 -11.33 -1.72
N MET A 213 -9.02 -11.56 -0.95
CA MET A 213 -7.63 -11.26 -1.33
C MET A 213 -7.26 -11.79 -2.72
N PRO A 214 -7.59 -13.03 -3.14
CA PRO A 214 -7.24 -13.52 -4.46
C PRO A 214 -7.86 -12.70 -5.60
N LEU A 215 -9.07 -12.18 -5.42
CA LEU A 215 -9.73 -11.30 -6.40
C LEU A 215 -8.96 -9.99 -6.58
N TYR A 216 -8.59 -9.34 -5.49
CA TYR A 216 -7.87 -8.07 -5.55
C TYR A 216 -6.45 -8.23 -6.09
N ILE A 217 -5.75 -9.32 -5.73
CA ILE A 217 -4.46 -9.67 -6.33
C ILE A 217 -4.62 -9.86 -7.85
N ALA A 218 -5.65 -10.61 -8.29
CA ALA A 218 -5.92 -10.84 -9.70
C ALA A 218 -6.20 -9.54 -10.46
N MET A 219 -6.96 -8.62 -9.87
CA MET A 219 -7.21 -7.30 -10.45
C MET A 219 -5.93 -6.46 -10.53
N CYS A 220 -5.14 -6.37 -9.47
CA CYS A 220 -3.86 -5.67 -9.46
C CYS A 220 -2.91 -6.22 -10.54
N THR A 221 -2.90 -7.54 -10.73
CA THR A 221 -2.04 -8.19 -11.74
C THR A 221 -2.55 -7.94 -13.16
N LYS A 222 -3.85 -8.15 -13.40
CA LYS A 222 -4.41 -8.10 -14.76
C LYS A 222 -4.71 -6.68 -15.25
N GLU A 223 -4.99 -5.73 -14.36
CA GLU A 223 -5.29 -4.35 -14.72
C GLU A 223 -4.07 -3.45 -14.59
N ALA A 224 -3.35 -3.53 -13.48
CA ALA A 224 -2.20 -2.68 -13.19
C ALA A 224 -0.83 -3.31 -13.53
N GLY A 225 -0.80 -4.58 -13.95
CA GLY A 225 0.43 -5.28 -14.34
C GLY A 225 1.36 -5.59 -13.14
N LYS A 226 0.83 -5.66 -11.94
CA LYS A 226 1.61 -5.96 -10.74
C LYS A 226 1.98 -7.43 -10.65
N THR A 227 3.11 -7.71 -9.98
CA THR A 227 3.48 -9.09 -9.61
C THR A 227 2.57 -9.63 -8.51
N ILE A 228 2.53 -10.94 -8.32
CA ILE A 228 1.77 -11.56 -7.23
C ILE A 228 2.21 -11.04 -5.86
N PRO A 229 3.52 -10.96 -5.53
CA PRO A 229 3.98 -10.35 -4.27
C PRO A 229 3.53 -8.91 -4.09
N ASP A 230 3.58 -8.08 -5.13
CA ASP A 230 3.12 -6.69 -5.07
C ASP A 230 1.60 -6.60 -4.87
N GLY A 231 0.82 -7.50 -5.50
CA GLY A 231 -0.63 -7.61 -5.28
C GLY A 231 -0.98 -8.01 -3.84
N ILE A 232 -0.21 -8.91 -3.24
CA ILE A 232 -0.35 -9.27 -1.82
C ILE A 232 -0.04 -8.05 -0.94
N ALA A 233 1.03 -7.31 -1.24
CA ALA A 233 1.40 -6.11 -0.51
C ALA A 233 0.29 -5.04 -0.56
N GLU A 234 -0.32 -4.82 -1.73
CA GLU A 234 -1.46 -3.89 -1.91
C GLU A 234 -2.64 -4.25 -0.98
N VAL A 235 -3.04 -5.51 -0.96
CA VAL A 235 -4.17 -5.94 -0.12
C VAL A 235 -3.82 -5.81 1.36
N ARG A 236 -2.63 -6.26 1.76
CA ARG A 236 -2.19 -6.19 3.16
C ARG A 236 -2.09 -4.76 3.66
N GLU A 237 -1.51 -3.86 2.89
CA GLU A 237 -1.38 -2.44 3.26
C GLU A 237 -2.76 -1.78 3.36
N ALA A 238 -3.69 -2.08 2.45
CA ALA A 238 -5.07 -1.60 2.53
C ALA A 238 -5.78 -2.06 3.81
N VAL A 239 -5.63 -3.33 4.18
CA VAL A 239 -6.17 -3.91 5.42
C VAL A 239 -5.57 -3.23 6.65
N ASP A 240 -4.24 -3.03 6.65
CA ASP A 240 -3.54 -2.40 7.76
C ASP A 240 -3.93 -0.93 7.94
N PHE A 241 -4.16 -0.18 6.85
CA PHE A 241 -4.71 1.17 6.92
C PHE A 241 -6.10 1.19 7.57
N LEU A 242 -6.99 0.31 7.14
CA LEU A 242 -8.34 0.22 7.69
C LEU A 242 -8.31 -0.06 9.20
N ARG A 243 -7.52 -1.03 9.63
CA ARG A 243 -7.38 -1.37 11.07
C ARG A 243 -6.70 -0.27 11.85
N TYR A 244 -5.67 0.38 11.28
CA TYR A 244 -4.97 1.49 11.91
C TYR A 244 -5.92 2.67 12.16
N TYR A 245 -6.63 3.13 11.14
CA TYR A 245 -7.53 4.27 11.28
C TYR A 245 -8.77 3.94 12.12
N ALA A 246 -9.23 2.68 12.14
CA ALA A 246 -10.25 2.25 13.09
C ALA A 246 -9.80 2.44 14.55
N GLY A 247 -8.58 2.01 14.87
CA GLY A 247 -7.99 2.23 16.19
C GLY A 247 -7.80 3.71 16.51
N GLN A 248 -7.26 4.49 15.54
CA GLN A 248 -7.08 5.94 15.72
C GLN A 248 -8.41 6.67 15.91
N ALA A 249 -9.47 6.29 15.20
CA ALA A 249 -10.80 6.89 15.38
C ALA A 249 -11.31 6.71 16.82
N ARG A 250 -11.19 5.51 17.39
CA ARG A 250 -11.60 5.27 18.80
C ARG A 250 -10.80 6.11 19.78
N LYS A 251 -9.49 6.29 19.53
CA LYS A 251 -8.60 7.05 20.41
C LYS A 251 -8.83 8.56 20.28
N LEU A 252 -8.76 9.07 19.06
CA LEU A 252 -8.72 10.51 18.82
C LEU A 252 -10.08 11.20 19.00
N PHE A 253 -11.19 10.48 18.74
CA PHE A 253 -12.53 11.03 18.95
C PHE A 253 -13.12 10.71 20.34
N ALA A 254 -12.34 10.11 21.24
CA ALA A 254 -12.72 10.02 22.65
C ALA A 254 -12.72 11.41 23.28
N VAL A 255 -13.69 11.66 24.14
CA VAL A 255 -13.74 12.91 24.90
C VAL A 255 -12.63 12.90 25.96
N GLU A 256 -11.74 13.87 25.88
CA GLU A 256 -10.70 14.10 26.89
C GLU A 256 -11.20 15.09 27.92
N VAL A 257 -11.17 14.68 29.21
CA VAL A 257 -11.52 15.57 30.31
C VAL A 257 -10.28 16.37 30.71
N LEU A 258 -10.41 17.70 30.65
CA LEU A 258 -9.34 18.61 30.98
C LEU A 258 -9.47 19.10 32.42
N PRO A 259 -8.35 19.45 33.09
CA PRO A 259 -8.36 20.08 34.42
C PRO A 259 -9.14 21.41 34.39
N GLY A 260 -9.89 21.68 35.46
CA GLY A 260 -10.60 22.93 35.61
C GLY A 260 -10.86 23.27 37.10
N PRO A 261 -11.28 24.51 37.42
CA PRO A 261 -11.71 24.90 38.75
C PRO A 261 -12.92 24.09 39.22
N THR A 262 -13.10 24.06 40.55
CA THR A 262 -14.28 23.40 41.14
C THR A 262 -15.58 24.00 40.57
N GLY A 263 -16.45 23.14 40.08
CA GLY A 263 -17.76 23.49 39.50
C GLY A 263 -17.74 23.68 37.98
N GLU A 264 -16.59 23.53 37.32
CA GLU A 264 -16.47 23.49 35.86
C GLU A 264 -16.26 22.07 35.35
N SER A 265 -16.76 21.82 34.12
CA SER A 265 -16.49 20.60 33.36
C SER A 265 -15.87 21.00 32.04
N ASN A 266 -14.58 20.78 31.90
CA ASN A 266 -13.81 21.14 30.71
C ASN A 266 -13.47 19.87 29.90
N THR A 267 -13.78 19.89 28.62
CA THR A 267 -13.53 18.75 27.74
C THR A 267 -12.92 19.19 26.42
N LEU A 268 -12.06 18.34 25.84
CA LEU A 268 -11.56 18.45 24.50
C LEU A 268 -12.14 17.31 23.64
N GLN A 269 -12.66 17.65 22.49
CA GLN A 269 -13.20 16.68 21.53
C GLN A 269 -12.86 17.10 20.10
N LEU A 270 -12.49 16.13 19.27
CA LEU A 270 -12.31 16.35 17.85
C LEU A 270 -13.65 16.22 17.12
N ALA A 271 -13.82 16.99 16.03
CA ALA A 271 -14.94 16.94 15.13
C ALA A 271 -14.45 16.78 13.69
N GLY A 272 -15.32 16.29 12.81
CA GLY A 272 -15.02 16.12 11.39
C GLY A 272 -14.75 17.45 10.69
N ARG A 273 -13.77 17.45 9.78
CA ARG A 273 -13.35 18.64 9.01
C ARG A 273 -14.24 18.94 7.80
N GLY A 274 -15.12 18.02 7.43
CA GLY A 274 -15.94 18.14 6.24
C GLY A 274 -15.62 17.08 5.18
N VAL A 275 -15.82 17.44 3.91
CA VAL A 275 -15.63 16.52 2.78
C VAL A 275 -14.18 16.49 2.32
N PHE A 276 -13.67 15.29 2.11
CA PHE A 276 -12.34 15.04 1.56
C PHE A 276 -12.42 14.41 0.17
N VAL A 277 -11.50 14.79 -0.71
CA VAL A 277 -11.29 14.18 -2.02
C VAL A 277 -10.09 13.24 -1.94
N CYS A 278 -10.33 11.94 -2.18
CA CYS A 278 -9.30 10.91 -2.16
C CYS A 278 -8.90 10.58 -3.60
N ILE A 279 -7.63 10.80 -3.95
CA ILE A 279 -7.11 10.58 -5.30
C ILE A 279 -6.15 9.41 -5.28
N SER A 280 -6.53 8.30 -5.93
CA SER A 280 -5.69 7.11 -6.03
C SER A 280 -4.47 7.35 -6.91
N PRO A 281 -3.24 7.04 -6.45
CA PRO A 281 -2.09 7.00 -7.33
C PRO A 281 -2.15 5.77 -8.23
N TRP A 282 -1.65 5.89 -9.46
CA TRP A 282 -1.69 4.80 -10.44
C TRP A 282 -0.86 3.56 -10.02
N ASN A 283 0.20 3.75 -9.26
CA ASN A 283 1.16 2.70 -8.87
C ASN A 283 0.81 1.97 -7.56
N PHE A 284 -0.10 2.54 -6.76
CA PHE A 284 -0.67 1.91 -5.56
C PHE A 284 -2.19 2.09 -5.57
N PRO A 285 -2.88 1.42 -6.52
CA PRO A 285 -4.28 1.72 -6.82
C PRO A 285 -5.24 1.32 -5.72
N LEU A 286 -4.90 0.32 -4.90
CA LEU A 286 -5.73 -0.17 -3.79
C LEU A 286 -5.25 0.37 -2.44
N ALA A 287 -3.97 0.18 -2.11
CA ALA A 287 -3.43 0.46 -0.78
C ALA A 287 -3.55 1.93 -0.40
N ILE A 288 -2.94 2.82 -1.18
CA ILE A 288 -2.91 4.26 -0.84
C ILE A 288 -4.31 4.89 -0.97
N PHE A 289 -5.11 4.45 -1.96
CA PHE A 289 -6.50 4.89 -2.07
C PHE A 289 -7.29 4.53 -0.81
N MET A 290 -7.20 3.28 -0.36
CA MET A 290 -7.88 2.82 0.84
C MET A 290 -7.38 3.54 2.11
N GLY A 291 -6.08 3.84 2.17
CA GLY A 291 -5.50 4.64 3.25
C GLY A 291 -6.11 6.03 3.34
N GLN A 292 -6.28 6.72 2.20
CA GLN A 292 -6.92 8.04 2.16
C GLN A 292 -8.40 7.97 2.58
N VAL A 293 -9.15 7.00 2.04
CA VAL A 293 -10.58 6.81 2.35
C VAL A 293 -10.78 6.46 3.82
N ALA A 294 -9.94 5.59 4.38
CA ALA A 294 -10.01 5.19 5.78
C ALA A 294 -9.66 6.34 6.74
N ALA A 295 -8.74 7.23 6.34
CA ALA A 295 -8.35 8.40 7.13
C ALA A 295 -9.44 9.48 7.13
N ALA A 296 -10.16 9.67 6.00
CA ALA A 296 -11.23 10.65 5.85
C ALA A 296 -12.52 10.21 6.57
#